data_418b62163f74fdca8ad71bf74ee11108
#
_entry.id   418b62163f74fdca8ad71bf74ee11108
#
_cell.length_a   1.000
_cell.length_b   1.000
_cell.length_c   1.000
_cell.angle_alpha   90.00
_cell.angle_beta   90.00
_cell.angle_gamma   90.00
#
_symmetry.space_group_name_H-M   'P 1'
#
loop_
_entity.id
_entity.type
_entity.pdbx_description
1 polymer ?
#
loop_
_entity_poly.entity_id
_entity_poly.type
_entity_poly.pdbx_seq_one_letter_code
_entity_poly.pdbx_strand_id
1 'polypeptide(L)'
;MFAAVSHFPYVWYFGLPWWQATSVIWGLALGLVALAAAKREDWSHPLKVFIVLFCCLLAVPADWNYVAVLWILFFGLFRGQIEKQLLSFAIIGILFHIIPSISEIGWTQSYQIGIFLAVPLLLFYKGRQGKKSNVMKWGFYAFYPFHLLLLELVKMIVSA
;
A
#
# COMPACT_ATOMS: atom_id res chain seq x y z
N MET A 1 14.54 -7.26 3.24
CA MET A 1 15.39 -7.34 2.05
C MET A 1 14.75 -6.67 0.83
N PHE A 2 13.58 -7.07 0.34
CA PHE A 2 12.92 -6.45 -0.82
C PHE A 2 12.60 -4.95 -0.67
N ALA A 3 12.18 -4.50 0.49
CA ALA A 3 11.93 -3.08 0.75
C ALA A 3 13.18 -2.22 0.51
N ALA A 4 14.36 -2.72 0.87
CA ALA A 4 15.62 -2.03 0.63
C ALA A 4 16.01 -2.03 -0.86
N VAL A 5 15.78 -3.15 -1.57
CA VAL A 5 16.08 -3.27 -3.00
C VAL A 5 15.17 -2.37 -3.85
N SER A 6 13.89 -2.27 -3.50
CA SER A 6 12.92 -1.42 -4.22
C SER A 6 13.03 0.06 -3.86
N HIS A 7 13.67 0.40 -2.75
CA HIS A 7 13.85 1.77 -2.32
C HIS A 7 14.74 2.57 -3.28
N PHE A 8 15.81 1.95 -3.77
CA PHE A 8 16.77 2.60 -4.65
C PHE A 8 16.16 3.10 -5.99
N PRO A 9 15.47 2.26 -6.79
CA PRO A 9 14.77 2.71 -7.99
C PRO A 9 13.67 3.73 -7.70
N TYR A 10 12.97 3.61 -6.56
CA TYR A 10 11.93 4.52 -6.14
C TYR A 10 12.46 5.94 -5.91
N VAL A 11 13.49 6.06 -5.09
CA VAL A 11 14.13 7.34 -4.78
C VAL A 11 14.72 8.00 -6.03
N TRP A 12 15.33 7.19 -6.90
CA TRP A 12 15.91 7.67 -8.15
C TRP A 12 14.83 8.21 -9.11
N TYR A 13 13.76 7.44 -9.32
CA TYR A 13 12.65 7.84 -10.20
C TYR A 13 11.97 9.15 -9.77
N PHE A 14 11.73 9.31 -8.46
CA PHE A 14 11.08 10.49 -7.91
C PHE A 14 12.06 11.67 -7.62
N GLY A 15 13.37 11.46 -7.72
CA GLY A 15 14.36 12.47 -7.41
C GLY A 15 14.37 12.90 -5.93
N LEU A 16 13.94 12.03 -5.02
CA LEU A 16 13.80 12.31 -3.60
C LEU A 16 15.10 11.99 -2.83
N PRO A 17 15.40 12.69 -1.72
CA PRO A 17 16.45 12.26 -0.80
C PRO A 17 16.09 10.89 -0.22
N TRP A 18 17.09 10.00 -0.02
CA TRP A 18 16.89 8.63 0.39
C TRP A 18 16.24 8.44 1.78
N TRP A 19 16.11 9.48 2.61
CA TRP A 19 15.45 9.44 3.90
C TRP A 19 14.01 9.98 3.87
N GLN A 20 13.58 10.60 2.78
CA GLN A 20 12.34 11.38 2.74
C GLN A 20 11.13 10.55 2.36
N ALA A 21 11.30 9.46 1.62
CA ALA A 21 10.22 8.56 1.25
C ALA A 21 10.69 7.12 1.17
N THR A 22 9.82 6.20 1.54
CA THR A 22 10.07 4.77 1.45
C THR A 22 9.09 4.12 0.48
N SER A 23 9.51 2.99 -0.11
CA SER A 23 8.66 2.26 -1.05
C SER A 23 7.37 1.74 -0.42
N VAL A 24 6.36 1.47 -1.25
CA VAL A 24 5.08 0.84 -0.87
C VAL A 24 5.27 -0.39 0.02
N ILE A 25 6.34 -1.17 -0.20
CA ILE A 25 6.63 -2.40 0.55
C ILE A 25 6.81 -2.13 2.06
N TRP A 26 7.31 -0.94 2.44
CA TRP A 26 7.43 -0.55 3.84
C TRP A 26 6.06 -0.42 4.51
N GLY A 27 5.14 0.31 3.89
CA GLY A 27 3.75 0.43 4.36
C GLY A 27 3.03 -0.91 4.45
N LEU A 28 3.24 -1.80 3.45
CA LEU A 28 2.68 -3.15 3.45
C LEU A 28 3.23 -3.99 4.61
N ALA A 29 4.53 -3.93 4.90
CA ALA A 29 5.13 -4.66 6.02
C ALA A 29 4.56 -4.19 7.36
N LEU A 30 4.46 -2.88 7.58
CA LEU A 30 3.86 -2.30 8.77
C LEU A 30 2.38 -2.67 8.92
N GLY A 31 1.63 -2.71 7.82
CA GLY A 31 0.25 -3.19 7.81
C GLY A 31 0.10 -4.64 8.27
N LEU A 32 1.02 -5.51 7.86
CA LEU A 32 1.05 -6.90 8.33
C LEU A 32 1.39 -7.00 9.82
N VAL A 33 2.32 -6.18 10.33
CA VAL A 33 2.63 -6.10 11.76
C VAL A 33 1.42 -5.63 12.55
N ALA A 34 0.75 -4.56 12.10
CA ALA A 34 -0.47 -4.04 12.72
C ALA A 34 -1.58 -5.11 12.77
N LEU A 35 -1.78 -5.85 11.66
CA LEU A 35 -2.75 -6.94 11.60
C LEU A 35 -2.38 -8.10 12.53
N ALA A 36 -1.10 -8.48 12.59
CA ALA A 36 -0.63 -9.52 13.48
C ALA A 36 -0.86 -9.14 14.95
N ALA A 37 -0.57 -7.89 15.33
CA ALA A 37 -0.83 -7.36 16.65
C ALA A 37 -2.33 -7.33 16.99
N ALA A 38 -3.17 -6.88 16.06
CA ALA A 38 -4.62 -6.81 16.26
C ALA A 38 -5.26 -8.18 16.48
N LYS A 39 -4.70 -9.24 15.88
CA LYS A 39 -5.18 -10.64 16.00
C LYS A 39 -4.64 -11.40 17.22
N ARG A 40 -3.71 -10.82 17.97
CA ARG A 40 -3.22 -11.45 19.20
C ARG A 40 -4.31 -11.47 20.26
N GLU A 41 -4.63 -12.63 20.79
CA GLU A 41 -5.65 -12.76 21.84
C GLU A 41 -5.10 -12.48 23.23
N ASP A 42 -3.83 -12.77 23.45
CA ASP A 42 -3.09 -12.58 24.69
C ASP A 42 -2.75 -11.13 25.04
N TRP A 43 -2.96 -10.18 24.11
CA TRP A 43 -2.63 -8.77 24.31
C TRP A 43 -3.85 -7.93 24.73
N SER A 44 -3.60 -6.97 25.61
CA SER A 44 -4.64 -6.02 26.03
C SER A 44 -5.08 -5.11 24.87
N HIS A 45 -6.33 -4.66 24.85
CA HIS A 45 -6.86 -3.78 23.84
C HIS A 45 -6.06 -2.47 23.67
N PRO A 46 -5.65 -1.78 24.77
CA PRO A 46 -4.83 -0.58 24.65
C PRO A 46 -3.50 -0.83 23.96
N LEU A 47 -2.85 -1.96 24.26
CA LEU A 47 -1.58 -2.31 23.62
C LEU A 47 -1.75 -2.55 22.11
N LYS A 48 -2.82 -3.23 21.70
CA LYS A 48 -3.13 -3.45 20.26
C LYS A 48 -3.32 -2.13 19.54
N VAL A 49 -4.12 -1.24 20.11
CA VAL A 49 -4.37 0.11 19.56
C VAL A 49 -3.06 0.89 19.47
N PHE A 50 -2.25 0.88 20.52
CA PHE A 50 -0.96 1.55 20.52
C PHE A 50 -0.05 1.07 19.38
N ILE A 51 0.06 -0.25 19.18
CA ILE A 51 0.92 -0.82 18.12
C ILE A 51 0.37 -0.46 16.74
N VAL A 52 -0.95 -0.50 16.54
CA VAL A 52 -1.55 -0.08 15.26
C VAL A 52 -1.26 1.38 14.96
N LEU A 53 -1.45 2.28 15.93
CA LEU A 53 -1.15 3.71 15.78
C LEU A 53 0.35 3.94 15.54
N PHE A 54 1.21 3.21 16.21
CA PHE A 54 2.66 3.28 16.03
C PHE A 54 3.07 2.81 14.62
N CYS A 55 2.46 1.73 14.11
CA CYS A 55 2.67 1.30 12.72
C CYS A 55 2.19 2.37 11.71
N CYS A 56 1.05 3.01 11.94
CA CYS A 56 0.56 4.10 11.13
C CYS A 56 1.54 5.29 11.14
N LEU A 57 2.09 5.65 12.29
CA LEU A 57 3.07 6.73 12.42
C LEU A 57 4.36 6.40 11.64
N LEU A 58 4.88 5.19 11.78
CA LEU A 58 6.08 4.74 11.06
C LEU A 58 5.85 4.62 9.55
N ALA A 59 4.61 4.51 9.10
CA ALA A 59 4.25 4.45 7.70
C ALA A 59 4.11 5.82 7.03
N VAL A 60 4.14 6.93 7.78
CA VAL A 60 4.01 8.28 7.21
C VAL A 60 4.98 8.55 6.07
N PRO A 61 6.28 8.18 6.12
CA PRO A 61 7.20 8.38 5.00
C PRO A 61 7.01 7.39 3.85
N ALA A 62 6.09 6.41 3.95
CA ALA A 62 5.82 5.47 2.87
C ALA A 62 4.93 6.11 1.80
N ASP A 63 5.07 5.67 0.55
CA ASP A 63 4.34 6.19 -0.62
C ASP A 63 2.81 6.25 -0.40
N TRP A 64 2.22 5.19 0.16
CA TRP A 64 0.81 5.16 0.54
C TRP A 64 0.55 5.46 2.03
N ASN A 65 1.54 5.95 2.74
CA ASN A 65 1.52 6.33 4.16
C ASN A 65 0.71 5.36 5.06
N TYR A 66 0.00 5.86 6.06
CA TYR A 66 -0.84 5.08 6.97
C TYR A 66 -2.08 4.45 6.28
N VAL A 67 -2.48 4.93 5.10
CA VAL A 67 -3.62 4.38 4.35
C VAL A 67 -3.38 2.92 3.97
N ALA A 68 -2.16 2.58 3.54
CA ALA A 68 -1.79 1.19 3.27
C ALA A 68 -1.91 0.29 4.50
N VAL A 69 -1.47 0.79 5.67
CA VAL A 69 -1.58 0.06 6.95
C VAL A 69 -3.04 -0.22 7.29
N LEU A 70 -3.90 0.80 7.17
CA LEU A 70 -5.33 0.68 7.47
C LEU A 70 -6.03 -0.30 6.51
N TRP A 71 -5.75 -0.23 5.21
CA TRP A 71 -6.33 -1.17 4.25
C TRP A 71 -5.96 -2.62 4.57
N ILE A 72 -4.68 -2.91 4.83
CA ILE A 72 -4.25 -4.27 5.19
C ILE A 72 -4.91 -4.74 6.49
N LEU A 73 -4.95 -3.85 7.48
CA LEU A 73 -5.57 -4.14 8.77
C LEU A 73 -7.04 -4.54 8.59
N PHE A 74 -7.84 -3.69 7.96
CA PHE A 74 -9.28 -3.94 7.82
C PHE A 74 -9.60 -5.09 6.85
N PHE A 75 -8.84 -5.24 5.76
CA PHE A 75 -8.98 -6.41 4.89
C PHE A 75 -8.65 -7.71 5.62
N GLY A 76 -7.65 -7.69 6.48
CA GLY A 76 -7.26 -8.84 7.27
C GLY A 76 -8.22 -9.17 8.42
N LEU A 77 -8.81 -8.14 9.06
CA LEU A 77 -9.83 -8.31 10.09
C LEU A 77 -11.16 -8.82 9.53
N PHE A 78 -11.57 -8.30 8.36
CA PHE A 78 -12.81 -8.70 7.69
C PHE A 78 -12.62 -9.79 6.65
N ARG A 79 -11.57 -10.61 6.80
CA ARG A 79 -11.29 -11.69 5.85
C ARG A 79 -12.49 -12.64 5.72
N GLY A 80 -12.95 -12.83 4.46
CA GLY A 80 -14.12 -13.65 4.15
C GLY A 80 -15.46 -12.89 4.18
N GLN A 81 -15.48 -11.61 4.54
CA GLN A 81 -16.67 -10.75 4.56
C GLN A 81 -16.50 -9.63 3.52
N ILE A 82 -16.73 -9.96 2.25
CA ILE A 82 -16.42 -9.08 1.12
C ILE A 82 -17.12 -7.70 1.24
N GLU A 83 -18.34 -7.67 1.73
CA GLU A 83 -19.08 -6.42 1.93
C GLU A 83 -18.36 -5.47 2.90
N LYS A 84 -17.89 -6.00 4.05
CA LYS A 84 -17.15 -5.20 5.03
C LYS A 84 -15.76 -4.81 4.53
N GLN A 85 -15.12 -5.66 3.73
CA GLN A 85 -13.86 -5.33 3.08
C GLN A 85 -14.04 -4.18 2.09
N LEU A 86 -15.05 -4.23 1.23
CA LEU A 86 -15.34 -3.16 0.28
C LEU A 86 -15.77 -1.87 0.97
N LEU A 87 -16.60 -1.99 2.01
CA LEU A 87 -17.02 -0.82 2.79
C LEU A 87 -15.82 -0.13 3.47
N SER A 88 -14.95 -0.92 4.12
CA SER A 88 -13.74 -0.38 4.73
C SER A 88 -12.78 0.22 3.69
N PHE A 89 -12.64 -0.43 2.53
CA PHE A 89 -11.85 0.11 1.42
C PHE A 89 -12.36 1.47 0.97
N ALA A 90 -13.68 1.60 0.77
CA ALA A 90 -14.30 2.84 0.35
C ALA A 90 -14.18 3.93 1.41
N ILE A 91 -14.49 3.64 2.68
CA ILE A 91 -14.41 4.61 3.77
C ILE A 91 -12.97 5.13 3.93
N ILE A 92 -11.99 4.24 4.03
CA ILE A 92 -10.58 4.60 4.19
C ILE A 92 -10.11 5.38 2.96
N GLY A 93 -10.43 4.92 1.74
CA GLY A 93 -10.05 5.58 0.50
C GLY A 93 -10.63 6.99 0.39
N ILE A 94 -11.90 7.18 0.73
CA ILE A 94 -12.53 8.50 0.68
C ILE A 94 -11.95 9.42 1.75
N LEU A 95 -11.99 9.00 3.02
CA LEU A 95 -11.68 9.88 4.16
C LEU A 95 -10.19 10.20 4.28
N PHE A 96 -9.31 9.23 4.00
CA PHE A 96 -7.88 9.36 4.28
C PHE A 96 -7.00 9.46 3.04
N HIS A 97 -7.58 9.30 1.84
CA HIS A 97 -6.83 9.42 0.60
C HIS A 97 -7.40 10.48 -0.33
N ILE A 98 -8.68 10.37 -0.74
CA ILE A 98 -9.28 11.27 -1.74
C ILE A 98 -9.53 12.66 -1.17
N ILE A 99 -10.22 12.76 -0.02
CA ILE A 99 -10.56 14.05 0.57
C ILE A 99 -9.31 14.88 0.89
N PRO A 100 -8.27 14.36 1.57
CA PRO A 100 -7.05 15.11 1.82
C PRO A 100 -6.36 15.55 0.52
N SER A 101 -6.25 14.67 -0.47
CA SER A 101 -5.60 14.99 -1.74
C SER A 101 -6.30 16.10 -2.50
N ILE A 102 -7.63 16.10 -2.54
CA ILE A 102 -8.40 17.16 -3.20
C ILE A 102 -8.35 18.46 -2.40
N SER A 103 -8.38 18.38 -1.06
CA SER A 103 -8.35 19.58 -0.20
C SER A 103 -7.00 20.29 -0.21
N GLU A 104 -5.90 19.55 -0.33
CA GLU A 104 -4.54 20.12 -0.34
C GLU A 104 -4.10 20.62 -1.71
N ILE A 105 -4.41 19.90 -2.78
CA ILE A 105 -3.86 20.14 -4.12
C ILE A 105 -4.96 20.59 -5.12
N GLY A 106 -6.23 20.42 -4.76
CA GLY A 106 -7.39 20.77 -5.59
C GLY A 106 -7.83 19.66 -6.54
N TRP A 107 -8.80 19.99 -7.40
CA TRP A 107 -9.45 19.06 -8.33
C TRP A 107 -8.52 18.40 -9.36
N THR A 108 -7.31 18.88 -9.54
CA THR A 108 -6.29 18.24 -10.39
C THR A 108 -5.93 16.83 -9.93
N GLN A 109 -6.17 16.52 -8.65
CA GLN A 109 -5.95 15.19 -8.07
C GLN A 109 -7.17 14.25 -8.17
N SER A 110 -8.21 14.64 -8.90
CA SER A 110 -9.42 13.81 -9.09
C SER A 110 -9.13 12.42 -9.69
N TYR A 111 -8.00 12.25 -10.39
CA TYR A 111 -7.57 10.94 -10.91
C TYR A 111 -7.36 9.89 -9.79
N GLN A 112 -7.15 10.32 -8.56
CA GLN A 112 -7.03 9.41 -7.41
C GLN A 112 -8.31 8.64 -7.11
N ILE A 113 -9.48 9.12 -7.58
CA ILE A 113 -10.74 8.38 -7.56
C ILE A 113 -10.59 7.04 -8.32
N GLY A 114 -9.63 6.96 -9.24
CA GLY A 114 -9.29 5.73 -9.95
C GLY A 114 -8.94 4.52 -9.07
N ILE A 115 -8.65 4.71 -7.76
CA ILE A 115 -8.48 3.58 -6.83
C ILE A 115 -9.72 2.67 -6.79
N PHE A 116 -10.92 3.22 -7.03
CA PHE A 116 -12.16 2.44 -7.06
C PHE A 116 -12.28 1.50 -8.27
N LEU A 117 -11.43 1.63 -9.28
CA LEU A 117 -11.30 0.62 -10.34
C LEU A 117 -10.80 -0.73 -9.80
N ALA A 118 -10.24 -0.77 -8.60
CA ALA A 118 -9.92 -2.02 -7.93
C ALA A 118 -11.17 -2.79 -7.43
N VAL A 119 -12.30 -2.12 -7.23
CA VAL A 119 -13.54 -2.74 -6.69
C VAL A 119 -14.04 -3.89 -7.58
N PRO A 120 -14.19 -3.74 -8.90
CA PRO A 120 -14.54 -4.88 -9.75
C PRO A 120 -13.58 -6.05 -9.63
N LEU A 121 -12.28 -5.78 -9.57
CA LEU A 121 -11.27 -6.83 -9.41
C LEU A 121 -11.41 -7.56 -8.07
N LEU A 122 -11.70 -6.83 -7.00
CA LEU A 122 -11.94 -7.40 -5.67
C LEU A 122 -13.21 -8.24 -5.63
N LEU A 123 -14.28 -7.82 -6.33
CA LEU A 123 -15.54 -8.57 -6.44
C LEU A 123 -15.37 -9.87 -7.22
N PHE A 124 -14.57 -9.87 -8.29
CA PHE A 124 -14.27 -11.06 -9.08
C PHE A 124 -13.28 -12.02 -8.40
N TYR A 125 -12.60 -11.57 -7.35
CA TYR A 125 -11.63 -12.38 -6.63
C TYR A 125 -12.32 -13.47 -5.79
N LYS A 126 -12.17 -14.72 -6.21
CA LYS A 126 -12.79 -15.89 -5.55
C LYS A 126 -12.06 -16.41 -4.31
N GLY A 127 -11.09 -15.67 -3.76
CA GLY A 127 -10.32 -16.08 -2.58
C GLY A 127 -9.41 -17.30 -2.79
N ARG A 128 -9.30 -17.80 -4.02
CA ARG A 128 -8.48 -18.98 -4.32
C ARG A 128 -7.06 -18.54 -4.67
N GLN A 129 -6.10 -19.18 -4.02
CA GLN A 129 -4.69 -18.99 -4.35
C GLN A 129 -4.41 -19.60 -5.73
N GLY A 130 -3.82 -18.83 -6.64
CA GLY A 130 -3.37 -19.33 -7.94
C GLY A 130 -2.28 -20.41 -7.80
N LYS A 131 -1.85 -21.00 -8.92
CA LYS A 131 -0.76 -21.98 -8.93
C LYS A 131 0.50 -21.38 -8.28
N LYS A 132 1.01 -22.05 -7.24
CA LYS A 132 2.27 -21.66 -6.61
C LYS A 132 3.42 -21.98 -7.57
N SER A 133 4.02 -20.95 -8.14
CA SER A 133 5.22 -21.06 -8.97
C SER A 133 6.30 -20.13 -8.41
N ASN A 134 7.51 -20.64 -8.27
CA ASN A 134 8.64 -19.82 -7.87
C ASN A 134 8.94 -18.72 -8.91
N VAL A 135 8.75 -19.00 -10.19
CA VAL A 135 8.92 -18.03 -11.27
C VAL A 135 7.93 -16.87 -11.12
N MET A 136 6.65 -17.17 -10.86
CA MET A 136 5.63 -16.15 -10.67
C MET A 136 5.90 -15.32 -9.41
N LYS A 137 6.30 -15.95 -8.30
CA LYS A 137 6.69 -15.27 -7.07
C LYS A 137 7.83 -14.28 -7.29
N TRP A 138 8.92 -14.72 -7.90
CA TRP A 138 10.07 -13.86 -8.19
C TRP A 138 9.76 -12.81 -9.25
N GLY A 139 8.92 -13.14 -10.23
CA GLY A 139 8.42 -12.21 -11.24
C GLY A 139 7.68 -11.02 -10.61
N PHE A 140 6.77 -11.26 -9.66
CA PHE A 140 6.08 -10.18 -8.94
C PHE A 140 7.03 -9.32 -8.12
N TYR A 141 8.01 -9.92 -7.44
CA TYR A 141 8.98 -9.15 -6.67
C TYR A 141 9.92 -8.33 -7.55
N ALA A 142 10.34 -8.86 -8.68
CA ALA A 142 11.21 -8.16 -9.62
C ALA A 142 10.46 -7.08 -10.43
N PHE A 143 9.15 -7.27 -10.66
CA PHE A 143 8.34 -6.37 -11.47
C PHE A 143 8.37 -4.93 -10.92
N TYR A 144 8.22 -4.75 -9.61
CA TYR A 144 8.15 -3.42 -9.01
C TYR A 144 9.44 -2.59 -9.23
N PRO A 145 10.64 -3.06 -8.87
CA PRO A 145 11.85 -2.31 -9.15
C PRO A 145 12.14 -2.17 -10.66
N PHE A 146 11.83 -3.21 -11.45
CA PHE A 146 12.09 -3.20 -12.88
C PHE A 146 11.25 -2.18 -13.64
N HIS A 147 9.93 -2.10 -13.36
CA HIS A 147 9.08 -1.13 -14.06
C HIS A 147 9.44 0.33 -13.71
N LEU A 148 9.89 0.61 -12.48
CA LEU A 148 10.36 1.94 -12.12
C LEU A 148 11.63 2.33 -12.88
N LEU A 149 12.57 1.41 -13.05
CA LEU A 149 13.75 1.62 -13.88
C LEU A 149 13.38 1.84 -15.35
N LEU A 150 12.41 1.10 -15.87
CA LEU A 150 11.91 1.26 -17.24
C LEU A 150 11.28 2.66 -17.42
N LEU A 151 10.45 3.09 -16.48
CA LEU A 151 9.82 4.41 -16.51
C LEU A 151 10.87 5.53 -16.48
N GLU A 152 11.93 5.40 -15.67
CA GLU A 152 13.00 6.37 -15.63
C GLU A 152 13.77 6.44 -16.97
N LEU A 153 14.06 5.27 -17.58
CA LEU A 153 14.67 5.23 -18.90
C LEU A 153 13.80 5.93 -19.96
N VAL A 154 12.49 5.66 -19.96
CA VAL A 154 11.54 6.33 -20.88
C VAL A 154 11.54 7.83 -20.65
N LYS A 155 11.50 8.28 -19.39
CA LYS A 155 11.55 9.70 -19.03
C LYS A 155 12.83 10.35 -19.53
N MET A 156 13.99 9.70 -19.39
CA MET A 156 15.28 10.20 -19.90
C MET A 156 15.28 10.35 -21.43
N ILE A 157 14.69 9.38 -22.14
CA ILE A 157 14.62 9.39 -23.62
C ILE A 157 13.68 10.52 -24.11
N VAL A 158 12.55 10.72 -23.42
CA VAL A 158 11.55 11.74 -23.81
C VAL A 158 11.99 13.16 -23.44
N SER A 159 12.86 13.31 -22.43
CA SER A 159 13.38 14.60 -21.98
C SER A 159 14.71 15.02 -22.64
N ALA A 160 15.29 14.14 -23.46
CA ALA A 160 16.48 14.39 -24.28
C ALA A 160 16.12 14.95 -25.65
#